data_64d5494c56d1b4b1d8611fdab7ba1663
#
_entry.id   64d5494c56d1b4b1d8611fdab7ba1663
#
_cell.length_a   1.000
_cell.length_b   1.000
_cell.length_c   1.000
_cell.angle_alpha   90.00
_cell.angle_beta   90.00
_cell.angle_gamma   90.00
#
_symmetry.space_group_name_H-M   'P 1'
#
loop_
_entity.id
_entity.type
_entity.pdbx_description
1 polymer ?
#
loop_
_entity_poly.entity_id
_entity_poly.type
_entity_poly.pdbx_seq_one_letter_code
_entity_poly.pdbx_strand_id
1 'polypeptide(L)'
;MNNELKECPHCKVGYSEQTYIDNLKVCPNCGYHLRMDAWERINYLADKNSFTELYQNLSSNNPIEIDGYVEKLQAAKEKTSLEDAVLTGSCTINNRKALLGVMSFAFMGGSMGSVVGEKISRLMYKGAEEKTPVIIYATSGGARMQ
;
A
#
# COMPACT_ATOMS: atom_id res chain seq x y z
N MET A 1 -23.39 -16.00 -2.60
CA MET A 1 -22.30 -15.12 -3.08
C MET A 1 -22.96 -13.94 -3.76
N ASN A 2 -22.96 -12.76 -3.13
CA ASN A 2 -23.53 -11.56 -3.76
C ASN A 2 -22.65 -11.19 -4.96
N ASN A 3 -23.22 -11.39 -6.15
CA ASN A 3 -22.62 -10.95 -7.41
C ASN A 3 -22.90 -9.44 -7.62
N GLU A 4 -22.54 -8.61 -6.65
CA GLU A 4 -22.62 -7.16 -6.84
C GLU A 4 -21.62 -6.75 -7.92
N LEU A 5 -22.14 -6.16 -8.99
CA LEU A 5 -21.31 -5.59 -10.04
C LEU A 5 -20.79 -4.23 -9.58
N LYS A 6 -19.47 -4.04 -9.69
CA LYS A 6 -18.83 -2.76 -9.44
C LYS A 6 -18.75 -1.97 -10.75
N GLU A 7 -19.39 -0.81 -10.75
CA GLU A 7 -19.38 0.06 -11.94
C GLU A 7 -18.03 0.74 -12.15
N CYS A 8 -17.58 0.78 -13.37
CA CYS A 8 -16.45 1.60 -13.76
C CYS A 8 -16.79 3.09 -13.60
N PRO A 9 -16.01 3.89 -12.86
CA PRO A 9 -16.31 5.30 -12.67
C PRO A 9 -16.27 6.12 -13.98
N HIS A 10 -15.57 5.62 -14.99
CA HIS A 10 -15.44 6.29 -16.27
C HIS A 10 -16.55 5.91 -17.28
N CYS A 11 -16.70 4.62 -17.60
CA CYS A 11 -17.65 4.18 -18.65
C CYS A 11 -18.98 3.62 -18.10
N LYS A 12 -19.16 3.53 -16.79
CA LYS A 12 -20.36 3.03 -16.09
C LYS A 12 -20.71 1.56 -16.35
N VAL A 13 -19.90 0.82 -17.09
CA VAL A 13 -20.09 -0.62 -17.27
C VAL A 13 -19.70 -1.34 -15.99
N GLY A 14 -20.56 -2.25 -15.52
CA GLY A 14 -20.34 -3.03 -14.29
C GLY A 14 -19.66 -4.36 -14.57
N TYR A 15 -18.70 -4.73 -13.72
CA TYR A 15 -18.02 -6.03 -13.73
C TYR A 15 -17.94 -6.57 -12.30
N SER A 16 -17.79 -7.88 -12.17
CA SER A 16 -17.52 -8.47 -10.87
C SER A 16 -16.17 -7.99 -10.32
N GLU A 17 -16.01 -7.96 -8.99
CA GLU A 17 -14.72 -7.64 -8.38
C GLU A 17 -13.61 -8.59 -8.89
N GLN A 18 -13.93 -9.87 -9.10
CA GLN A 18 -12.97 -10.84 -9.64
C GLN A 18 -12.49 -10.45 -11.05
N THR A 19 -13.37 -9.96 -11.91
CA THR A 19 -12.98 -9.48 -13.26
C THR A 19 -11.96 -8.33 -13.16
N TYR A 20 -12.16 -7.39 -12.22
CA TYR A 20 -11.20 -6.32 -12.01
C TYR A 20 -9.87 -6.82 -11.41
N ILE A 21 -9.92 -7.79 -10.51
CA ILE A 21 -8.72 -8.43 -9.95
C ILE A 21 -7.92 -9.09 -11.07
N ASP A 22 -8.54 -9.94 -11.87
CA ASP A 22 -7.89 -10.68 -12.96
C ASP A 22 -7.30 -9.76 -14.02
N ASN A 23 -7.91 -8.57 -14.23
CA ASN A 23 -7.45 -7.56 -15.19
C ASN A 23 -6.61 -6.44 -14.53
N LEU A 24 -5.93 -6.71 -13.42
CA LEU A 24 -5.02 -5.79 -12.73
C LEU A 24 -5.67 -4.44 -12.38
N LYS A 25 -6.96 -4.46 -12.00
CA LYS A 25 -7.77 -3.25 -11.72
C LYS A 25 -7.91 -2.29 -12.91
N VAL A 26 -7.75 -2.80 -14.13
CA VAL A 26 -8.03 -2.06 -15.36
C VAL A 26 -9.42 -2.42 -15.86
N CYS A 27 -10.22 -1.43 -16.23
CA CYS A 27 -11.54 -1.68 -16.78
C CYS A 27 -11.44 -2.37 -18.15
N PRO A 28 -12.04 -3.57 -18.33
CA PRO A 28 -11.95 -4.29 -19.60
C PRO A 28 -12.58 -3.54 -20.79
N ASN A 29 -13.57 -2.69 -20.52
CA ASN A 29 -14.29 -1.97 -21.57
C ASN A 29 -13.56 -0.70 -22.06
N CYS A 30 -13.00 0.10 -21.14
CA CYS A 30 -12.47 1.43 -21.50
C CYS A 30 -11.01 1.65 -21.13
N GLY A 31 -10.35 0.67 -20.52
CA GLY A 31 -8.96 0.80 -20.10
C GLY A 31 -8.73 1.72 -18.88
N TYR A 32 -9.80 2.17 -18.23
CA TYR A 32 -9.65 3.02 -17.04
C TYR A 32 -9.01 2.24 -15.89
N HIS A 33 -7.98 2.83 -15.27
CA HIS A 33 -7.27 2.24 -14.14
C HIS A 33 -7.99 2.58 -12.83
N LEU A 34 -8.53 1.57 -12.15
CA LEU A 34 -9.07 1.71 -10.81
C LEU A 34 -7.92 1.76 -9.79
N ARG A 35 -8.23 2.29 -8.61
CA ARG A 35 -7.25 2.27 -7.52
C ARG A 35 -7.01 0.84 -7.05
N MET A 36 -5.75 0.53 -6.79
CA MET A 36 -5.28 -0.72 -6.21
C MET A 36 -4.74 -0.42 -4.82
N ASP A 37 -5.16 -1.18 -3.82
CA ASP A 37 -4.61 -1.01 -2.48
C ASP A 37 -3.22 -1.65 -2.33
N ALA A 38 -2.57 -1.41 -1.18
CA ALA A 38 -1.21 -1.87 -0.98
C ALA A 38 -1.12 -3.41 -0.90
N TRP A 39 -2.08 -4.08 -0.25
CA TRP A 39 -2.12 -5.54 -0.18
C TRP A 39 -2.40 -6.19 -1.53
N GLU A 40 -3.31 -5.62 -2.31
CA GLU A 40 -3.56 -6.06 -3.69
C GLU A 40 -2.28 -5.97 -4.52
N ARG A 41 -1.54 -4.86 -4.42
CA ARG A 41 -0.27 -4.69 -5.13
C ARG A 41 0.76 -5.73 -4.72
N ILE A 42 0.88 -6.03 -3.43
CA ILE A 42 1.77 -7.07 -2.92
C ILE A 42 1.39 -8.43 -3.48
N ASN A 43 0.11 -8.77 -3.45
CA ASN A 43 -0.40 -10.05 -3.95
C ASN A 43 -0.19 -10.26 -5.45
N TYR A 44 -0.13 -9.17 -6.24
CA TYR A 44 0.21 -9.26 -7.66
C TYR A 44 1.69 -9.44 -7.94
N LEU A 45 2.54 -8.93 -7.07
CA LEU A 45 3.98 -8.87 -7.32
C LEU A 45 4.73 -10.03 -6.70
N ALA A 46 4.42 -10.35 -5.45
CA ALA A 46 5.11 -11.36 -4.69
C ALA A 46 4.61 -12.77 -5.07
N ASP A 47 5.51 -13.73 -5.03
CA ASP A 47 5.16 -15.13 -5.13
C ASP A 47 4.16 -15.50 -4.01
N LYS A 48 3.24 -16.38 -4.31
CA LYS A 48 2.16 -16.76 -3.38
C LYS A 48 2.71 -17.12 -1.98
N ASN A 49 2.18 -16.47 -0.94
CA ASN A 49 2.55 -16.67 0.46
C ASN A 49 4.03 -16.35 0.81
N SER A 50 4.75 -15.63 -0.04
CA SER A 50 6.16 -15.30 0.20
C SER A 50 6.35 -13.98 0.97
N PHE A 51 5.35 -13.11 1.01
CA PHE A 51 5.48 -11.81 1.66
C PHE A 51 5.45 -11.95 3.18
N THR A 52 6.48 -11.40 3.82
CA THR A 52 6.58 -11.27 5.28
C THR A 52 6.75 -9.80 5.62
N GLU A 53 5.79 -9.22 6.33
CA GLU A 53 5.83 -7.81 6.72
C GLU A 53 6.98 -7.55 7.69
N LEU A 54 7.68 -6.44 7.47
CA LEU A 54 8.75 -5.91 8.31
C LEU A 54 8.32 -4.57 8.91
N TYR A 55 8.80 -4.31 10.14
CA TYR A 55 8.59 -3.03 10.84
C TYR A 55 7.11 -2.68 11.08
N GLN A 56 6.23 -3.67 11.17
CA GLN A 56 4.79 -3.49 11.40
C GLN A 56 4.46 -2.74 12.70
N ASN A 57 5.30 -2.86 13.73
CA ASN A 57 5.08 -2.24 15.04
C ASN A 57 5.44 -0.74 15.10
N LEU A 58 5.95 -0.16 14.00
CA LEU A 58 6.23 1.27 13.96
C LEU A 58 4.92 2.03 13.78
N SER A 59 4.61 2.90 14.72
CA SER A 59 3.41 3.72 14.75
C SER A 59 3.78 5.19 14.91
N SER A 60 2.97 6.06 14.31
CA SER A 60 3.14 7.51 14.42
C SER A 60 2.71 7.99 15.81
N ASN A 61 3.49 8.90 16.36
CA ASN A 61 3.15 9.67 17.55
C ASN A 61 2.74 11.09 17.13
N ASN A 62 2.15 11.84 18.05
CA ASN A 62 1.83 13.26 17.87
C ASN A 62 2.78 14.13 18.71
N PRO A 63 4.08 14.24 18.36
CA PRO A 63 5.09 14.86 19.21
C PRO A 63 4.94 16.38 19.36
N ILE A 64 4.21 17.01 18.46
CA ILE A 64 3.94 18.45 18.47
C ILE A 64 2.50 18.78 18.82
N GLU A 65 1.77 17.81 19.33
CA GLU A 65 0.40 17.94 19.89
C GLU A 65 -0.59 18.68 18.97
N ILE A 66 -0.60 18.31 17.68
CA ILE A 66 -1.52 18.89 16.71
C ILE A 66 -2.94 18.41 17.01
N ASP A 67 -3.86 19.36 17.15
CA ASP A 67 -5.27 19.11 17.40
C ASP A 67 -5.90 18.25 16.28
N GLY A 68 -6.67 17.23 16.68
CA GLY A 68 -7.40 16.34 15.78
C GLY A 68 -6.50 15.41 14.94
N TYR A 69 -5.19 15.38 15.16
CA TYR A 69 -4.31 14.47 14.40
C TYR A 69 -4.47 13.02 14.84
N VAL A 70 -4.57 12.77 16.14
CA VAL A 70 -4.74 11.42 16.69
C VAL A 70 -6.02 10.77 16.15
N GLU A 71 -7.12 11.50 16.12
CA GLU A 71 -8.40 11.04 15.59
C GLU A 71 -8.31 10.73 14.09
N LYS A 72 -7.67 11.60 13.31
CA LYS A 72 -7.44 11.36 11.87
C LYS A 72 -6.57 10.13 11.62
N LEU A 73 -5.54 9.95 12.44
CA LEU A 73 -4.65 8.80 12.35
C LEU A 73 -5.41 7.50 12.67
N GLN A 74 -6.20 7.52 13.74
CA GLN A 74 -7.01 6.37 14.14
C GLN A 74 -8.05 6.01 13.05
N ALA A 75 -8.78 7.00 12.52
CA ALA A 75 -9.73 6.78 11.44
C ALA A 75 -9.05 6.22 10.17
N ALA A 76 -7.82 6.66 9.85
CA ALA A 76 -7.07 6.12 8.73
C ALA A 76 -6.66 4.66 8.95
N LYS A 77 -6.22 4.30 10.18
CA LYS A 77 -5.90 2.91 10.56
C LYS A 77 -7.13 2.01 10.45
N GLU A 78 -8.25 2.42 11.00
CA GLU A 78 -9.51 1.66 10.93
C GLU A 78 -9.97 1.44 9.48
N LYS A 79 -9.90 2.49 8.66
CA LYS A 79 -10.30 2.44 7.26
C LYS A 79 -9.43 1.53 6.40
N THR A 80 -8.12 1.48 6.68
CA THR A 80 -7.15 0.84 5.79
C THR A 80 -6.56 -0.45 6.37
N SER A 81 -6.75 -0.70 7.65
CA SER A 81 -6.07 -1.76 8.41
C SER A 81 -4.54 -1.69 8.32
N LEU A 82 -4.00 -0.47 8.15
CA LEU A 82 -2.57 -0.20 8.10
C LEU A 82 -2.16 0.67 9.30
N GLU A 83 -0.94 0.49 9.78
CA GLU A 83 -0.37 1.34 10.84
C GLU A 83 0.09 2.71 10.32
N ASP A 84 0.51 2.80 9.06
CA ASP A 84 0.83 4.05 8.38
C ASP A 84 0.77 3.86 6.84
N ALA A 85 1.07 4.89 6.06
CA ALA A 85 0.87 4.95 4.61
C ALA A 85 1.82 4.05 3.79
N VAL A 86 2.55 3.13 4.40
CA VAL A 86 3.42 2.18 3.71
C VAL A 86 3.45 0.81 4.38
N LEU A 87 3.34 -0.24 3.57
CA LEU A 87 3.70 -1.61 3.92
C LEU A 87 5.12 -1.89 3.47
N THR A 88 5.93 -2.47 4.34
CA THR A 88 7.31 -2.89 4.03
C THR A 88 7.50 -4.34 4.39
N GLY A 89 8.20 -5.10 3.55
CA GLY A 89 8.40 -6.52 3.81
C GLY A 89 9.47 -7.16 2.94
N SER A 90 9.76 -8.42 3.23
CA SER A 90 10.55 -9.30 2.38
C SER A 90 9.64 -10.25 1.62
N CYS A 91 10.00 -10.57 0.39
CA CYS A 91 9.26 -11.53 -0.43
C CYS A 91 10.19 -12.21 -1.44
N THR A 92 9.62 -13.13 -2.22
CA THR A 92 10.21 -13.54 -3.49
C THR A 92 9.35 -13.05 -4.65
N ILE A 93 10.00 -12.79 -5.79
CA ILE A 93 9.37 -12.48 -7.07
C ILE A 93 10.01 -13.39 -8.10
N ASN A 94 9.26 -14.28 -8.70
CA ASN A 94 9.79 -15.35 -9.57
C ASN A 94 10.95 -16.11 -8.90
N ASN A 95 10.76 -16.53 -7.66
CA ASN A 95 11.74 -17.22 -6.81
C ASN A 95 13.02 -16.44 -6.50
N ARG A 96 13.07 -15.13 -6.74
CA ARG A 96 14.20 -14.27 -6.39
C ARG A 96 13.84 -13.39 -5.20
N LYS A 97 14.71 -13.36 -4.19
CA LYS A 97 14.53 -12.50 -3.02
C LYS A 97 14.44 -11.03 -3.39
N ALA A 98 13.50 -10.32 -2.79
CA ALA A 98 13.34 -8.88 -2.88
C ALA A 98 12.83 -8.30 -1.57
N LEU A 99 13.14 -7.05 -1.32
CA LEU A 99 12.51 -6.22 -0.29
C LEU A 99 11.53 -5.29 -0.97
N LEU A 100 10.31 -5.24 -0.45
CA LEU A 100 9.20 -4.54 -1.08
C LEU A 100 8.63 -3.49 -0.14
N GLY A 101 8.54 -2.25 -0.63
CA GLY A 101 7.82 -1.15 0.01
C GLY A 101 6.64 -0.73 -0.86
N VAL A 102 5.42 -0.78 -0.34
CA VAL A 102 4.22 -0.39 -1.09
C VAL A 102 3.43 0.63 -0.32
N MET A 103 3.32 1.83 -0.87
CA MET A 103 2.56 2.93 -0.27
C MET A 103 1.07 2.79 -0.55
N SER A 104 0.26 3.28 0.40
CA SER A 104 -1.20 3.31 0.32
C SER A 104 -1.71 4.74 0.23
N PHE A 105 -2.30 5.12 -0.91
CA PHE A 105 -2.97 6.41 -1.05
C PHE A 105 -4.23 6.52 -0.19
N ALA A 106 -4.84 5.41 0.18
CA ALA A 106 -6.01 5.38 1.04
C ALA A 106 -5.71 5.85 2.47
N PHE A 107 -4.45 5.66 2.93
CA PHE A 107 -4.02 6.16 4.24
C PHE A 107 -3.58 7.62 4.12
N MET A 108 -4.42 8.56 4.52
CA MET A 108 -4.15 10.01 4.55
C MET A 108 -3.53 10.55 3.23
N GLY A 109 -4.03 10.09 2.06
CA GLY A 109 -3.50 10.50 0.75
C GLY A 109 -2.07 10.01 0.46
N GLY A 110 -1.61 8.97 1.14
CA GLY A 110 -0.24 8.49 1.01
C GLY A 110 0.80 9.48 1.55
N SER A 111 0.40 10.41 2.43
CA SER A 111 1.31 11.42 2.96
C SER A 111 2.44 10.80 3.75
N MET A 112 3.66 11.30 3.54
CA MET A 112 4.89 10.77 4.13
C MET A 112 5.17 11.45 5.46
N GLY A 113 4.88 10.75 6.56
CA GLY A 113 5.28 11.13 7.92
C GLY A 113 6.57 10.42 8.35
N SER A 114 6.94 10.59 9.62
CA SER A 114 8.14 9.98 10.21
C SER A 114 8.19 8.46 10.08
N VAL A 115 7.05 7.78 10.25
CA VAL A 115 6.96 6.32 10.16
C VAL A 115 7.21 5.83 8.73
N VAL A 116 6.67 6.51 7.71
CA VAL A 116 6.95 6.17 6.31
C VAL A 116 8.44 6.30 6.02
N GLY A 117 9.05 7.42 6.44
CA GLY A 117 10.48 7.65 6.28
C GLY A 117 11.32 6.58 6.97
N GLU A 118 11.01 6.25 8.22
CA GLU A 118 11.73 5.24 9.01
C GLU A 118 11.60 3.84 8.41
N LYS A 119 10.40 3.40 8.04
CA LYS A 119 10.19 2.10 7.41
C LYS A 119 10.97 1.96 6.10
N ILE A 120 10.93 2.98 5.24
CA ILE A 120 11.65 2.98 3.96
C ILE A 120 13.17 3.00 4.18
N SER A 121 13.66 3.84 5.10
CA SER A 121 15.10 3.90 5.42
C SER A 121 15.61 2.55 5.93
N ARG A 122 14.90 1.93 6.87
CA ARG A 122 15.27 0.59 7.37
C ARG A 122 15.25 -0.46 6.28
N LEU A 123 14.26 -0.38 5.37
CA LEU A 123 14.18 -1.30 4.24
C LEU A 123 15.39 -1.15 3.31
N MET A 124 15.81 0.08 3.02
CA MET A 124 16.99 0.37 2.21
C MET A 124 18.28 -0.10 2.87
N TYR A 125 18.48 0.17 4.17
CA TYR A 125 19.63 -0.33 4.92
C TYR A 125 19.71 -1.85 4.91
N LYS A 126 18.58 -2.52 5.17
CA LYS A 126 18.49 -3.99 5.10
C LYS A 126 18.85 -4.50 3.71
N GLY A 127 18.37 -3.84 2.66
CA GLY A 127 18.72 -4.21 1.28
C GLY A 127 20.21 -4.10 0.98
N ALA A 128 20.84 -3.04 1.48
CA ALA A 128 22.29 -2.85 1.34
C ALA A 128 23.09 -3.92 2.07
N GLU A 129 22.73 -4.21 3.33
CA GLU A 129 23.39 -5.24 4.15
C GLU A 129 23.24 -6.64 3.55
N GLU A 130 22.03 -7.01 3.14
CA GLU A 130 21.75 -8.35 2.59
C GLU A 130 22.03 -8.47 1.09
N LYS A 131 22.47 -7.39 0.44
CA LYS A 131 22.66 -7.31 -1.02
C LYS A 131 21.40 -7.78 -1.77
N THR A 132 20.23 -7.40 -1.24
CA THR A 132 18.92 -7.79 -1.75
C THR A 132 18.26 -6.58 -2.44
N PRO A 133 17.70 -6.73 -3.66
CA PRO A 133 17.01 -5.64 -4.33
C PRO A 133 15.87 -5.06 -3.49
N VAL A 134 15.76 -3.72 -3.49
CA VAL A 134 14.66 -2.98 -2.86
C VAL A 134 13.78 -2.39 -3.95
N ILE A 135 12.49 -2.68 -3.92
CA ILE A 135 11.48 -2.19 -4.86
C ILE A 135 10.49 -1.36 -4.07
N ILE A 136 10.25 -0.11 -4.49
CA ILE A 136 9.30 0.78 -3.82
C ILE A 136 8.24 1.24 -4.82
N TYR A 137 6.97 0.93 -4.49
CA TYR A 137 5.81 1.48 -5.18
C TYR A 137 5.33 2.72 -4.43
N ALA A 138 5.69 3.88 -4.95
CA ALA A 138 5.36 5.16 -4.35
C ALA A 138 4.02 5.69 -4.88
N THR A 139 3.18 6.14 -3.96
CA THR A 139 1.98 6.92 -4.25
C THR A 139 1.76 7.89 -3.09
N SER A 140 1.84 9.19 -3.35
CA SER A 140 1.83 10.17 -2.27
C SER A 140 1.33 11.53 -2.74
N GLY A 141 0.58 12.22 -1.88
CA GLY A 141 0.27 13.63 -2.02
C GLY A 141 1.39 14.56 -1.55
N GLY A 142 2.47 14.01 -0.95
CA GLY A 142 3.60 14.78 -0.43
C GLY A 142 3.93 14.49 1.03
N ALA A 143 4.70 15.37 1.65
CA ALA A 143 5.04 15.27 3.07
C ALA A 143 3.78 15.48 3.94
N ARG A 144 3.70 14.73 5.04
CA ARG A 144 2.66 14.96 6.05
C ARG A 144 3.02 16.19 6.86
N MET A 145 2.09 17.12 6.97
CA MET A 145 2.33 18.37 7.72
C MET A 145 2.20 18.19 9.24
N GLN A 146 1.60 17.09 9.67
CA GLN A 146 1.45 16.69 11.07
C GLN A 146 2.59 15.79 11.53
#